data_cf54b0f0e6230a5c661ed5a9d03a5e0b
#
_entry.id   cf54b0f0e6230a5c661ed5a9d03a5e0b
#
_cell.length_a   1.000
_cell.length_b   1.000
_cell.length_c   1.000
_cell.angle_alpha   90.00
_cell.angle_beta   90.00
_cell.angle_gamma   90.00
#
_symmetry.space_group_name_H-M   'P 1'
#
loop_
_entity.id
_entity.type
_entity.pdbx_description
1 polymer ?
#
loop_
_entity_poly.entity_id
_entity_poly.type
_entity_poly.pdbx_seq_one_letter_code
_entity_poly.pdbx_strand_id
1 'polypeptide(L)'
;MDDNQSGESAKTTEESLGITVLVVDDEPSNLASLEKIFAREGMRVLTADGSRRALEQLRSHRVQVVLTDLMMPGTNGTELLRAVKELSPDTEVVLMTAYGTVENAVQAMREGAYDFVEKPLQRMSIVKSVRKAAERQSLIAENRSLKKELQLLTNREIIGQSTSLRRTLEIATQAAPSSATVLILGESGTGKELLARFIHGKSARSAGPFVAVNCSAIPEAILEAELFGHERGAFTGAVARREGRFAKARRGTLFLDEIGELSPAVQVKLLRVLQEGEYEPVGGDTVKADVRIVAATNRDLQAEVEAGRFREDLYYRLNVIAITAPPLRTRREDVPLLVDHFLGVYCTKNGRARLGVPPEVMSKLLDYAWPGNVRELENVVERAAVLCRGDSVGLGDLPEAVAEAEATAPDSLVVAIGTPLAEVEQRLIKETLKHTSGDKTLAAQLLGISARTIYRKLDEAAR
;
A
#
# COMPACT_ATOMS: atom_id res chain seq x y z
N MET A 1 -64.24 -0.30 15.94
CA MET A 1 -64.41 -0.17 14.49
C MET A 1 -63.10 0.34 14.02
N ASP A 2 -62.19 -0.60 13.80
CA ASP A 2 -61.88 -1.24 12.49
C ASP A 2 -61.12 -0.27 11.62
N ASP A 3 -60.09 -0.47 11.09
CA ASP A 3 -59.27 -1.58 10.64
C ASP A 3 -58.08 -0.94 9.93
N ASN A 4 -56.95 -1.41 10.10
CA ASN A 4 -56.21 -2.39 9.28
C ASN A 4 -55.19 -1.81 8.35
N GLN A 5 -54.02 -2.20 8.62
CA GLN A 5 -53.16 -3.12 7.89
C GLN A 5 -52.16 -2.54 6.93
N SER A 6 -50.98 -2.83 7.28
CA SER A 6 -49.97 -3.64 6.58
C SER A 6 -49.21 -2.93 5.46
N GLY A 7 -48.05 -2.47 5.79
CA GLY A 7 -46.91 -2.28 4.88
C GLY A 7 -45.82 -3.23 5.33
N GLU A 8 -45.77 -4.43 4.73
CA GLU A 8 -44.72 -5.43 4.94
C GLU A 8 -43.35 -4.87 4.59
N SER A 9 -42.56 -4.71 5.61
CA SER A 9 -41.11 -4.66 5.48
C SER A 9 -40.65 -5.96 4.83
N ALA A 10 -40.24 -5.89 3.60
CA ALA A 10 -39.40 -6.91 2.98
C ALA A 10 -38.08 -6.99 3.77
N LYS A 11 -38.06 -7.84 4.78
CA LYS A 11 -36.84 -8.35 5.39
C LYS A 11 -36.12 -9.12 4.30
N THR A 12 -35.06 -8.52 3.77
CA THR A 12 -34.01 -9.24 3.06
C THR A 12 -33.43 -10.23 4.05
N THR A 13 -33.87 -11.48 3.94
CA THR A 13 -33.34 -12.62 4.69
C THR A 13 -31.89 -12.73 4.30
N GLU A 14 -30.95 -12.40 5.19
CA GLU A 14 -29.58 -12.83 5.11
C GLU A 14 -29.62 -14.36 5.01
N GLU A 15 -29.41 -14.89 3.82
CA GLU A 15 -29.16 -16.30 3.59
C GLU A 15 -27.96 -16.69 4.45
N SER A 16 -28.20 -17.46 5.48
CA SER A 16 -27.16 -18.22 6.18
C SER A 16 -26.42 -18.99 5.08
N LEU A 17 -25.16 -18.62 4.81
CA LEU A 17 -24.31 -19.24 3.80
C LEU A 17 -24.05 -20.71 4.18
N GLY A 18 -25.01 -21.57 3.87
CA GLY A 18 -24.86 -23.01 3.97
C GLY A 18 -23.79 -23.49 2.98
N ILE A 19 -23.02 -24.51 3.37
CA ILE A 19 -22.01 -25.15 2.51
C ILE A 19 -22.72 -25.69 1.25
N THR A 20 -22.27 -25.26 0.05
CA THR A 20 -22.74 -25.82 -1.24
C THR A 20 -21.71 -26.84 -1.74
N VAL A 21 -22.13 -28.08 -1.92
CA VAL A 21 -21.32 -29.19 -2.39
C VAL A 21 -21.80 -29.61 -3.78
N LEU A 22 -20.90 -29.73 -4.74
CA LEU A 22 -21.18 -30.33 -6.03
C LEU A 22 -20.67 -31.78 -6.01
N VAL A 23 -21.58 -32.72 -6.16
CA VAL A 23 -21.28 -34.16 -6.22
C VAL A 23 -21.25 -34.60 -7.69
N VAL A 24 -20.16 -35.24 -8.10
CA VAL A 24 -19.96 -35.71 -9.48
C VAL A 24 -19.66 -37.21 -9.47
N ASP A 25 -20.55 -37.99 -10.04
CA ASP A 25 -20.41 -39.45 -10.15
C ASP A 25 -21.27 -39.91 -11.36
N ASP A 26 -20.79 -40.85 -12.17
CA ASP A 26 -21.52 -41.34 -13.32
C ASP A 26 -22.64 -42.31 -12.96
N GLU A 27 -22.67 -42.76 -11.71
CA GLU A 27 -23.69 -43.70 -11.21
C GLU A 27 -24.82 -42.94 -10.49
N PRO A 28 -26.07 -42.94 -11.02
CA PRO A 28 -27.20 -42.19 -10.40
C PRO A 28 -27.55 -42.63 -8.97
N SER A 29 -27.28 -43.89 -8.62
CA SER A 29 -27.49 -44.42 -7.26
C SER A 29 -26.57 -43.77 -6.25
N ASN A 30 -25.32 -43.52 -6.60
CA ASN A 30 -24.32 -42.83 -5.79
C ASN A 30 -24.71 -41.37 -5.60
N LEU A 31 -25.09 -40.66 -6.68
CA LEU A 31 -25.55 -39.28 -6.63
C LEU A 31 -26.72 -39.11 -5.64
N ALA A 32 -27.76 -39.97 -5.78
CA ALA A 32 -28.95 -39.91 -4.91
C ALA A 32 -28.63 -40.25 -3.44
N SER A 33 -27.64 -41.11 -3.21
CA SER A 33 -27.22 -41.48 -1.84
C SER A 33 -26.43 -40.34 -1.19
N LEU A 34 -25.49 -39.75 -1.91
CA LEU A 34 -24.65 -38.64 -1.43
C LEU A 34 -25.49 -37.37 -1.22
N GLU A 35 -26.42 -37.08 -2.13
CA GLU A 35 -27.35 -35.97 -2.00
C GLU A 35 -28.14 -36.07 -0.68
N LYS A 36 -28.70 -37.24 -0.37
CA LYS A 36 -29.42 -37.48 0.91
C LYS A 36 -28.52 -37.34 2.14
N ILE A 37 -27.24 -37.77 2.03
CA ILE A 37 -26.28 -37.65 3.14
C ILE A 37 -26.00 -36.18 3.44
N PHE A 38 -25.63 -35.40 2.44
CA PHE A 38 -25.25 -34.00 2.62
C PHE A 38 -26.45 -33.09 2.91
N ALA A 39 -27.64 -33.36 2.32
CA ALA A 39 -28.85 -32.62 2.63
C ALA A 39 -29.25 -32.80 4.10
N ARG A 40 -29.09 -34.01 4.68
CA ARG A 40 -29.32 -34.25 6.14
C ARG A 40 -28.32 -33.52 7.04
N GLU A 41 -27.15 -33.16 6.52
CA GLU A 41 -26.14 -32.39 7.23
C GLU A 41 -26.31 -30.86 7.06
N GLY A 42 -27.42 -30.42 6.41
CA GLY A 42 -27.77 -29.02 6.19
C GLY A 42 -26.97 -28.35 5.06
N MET A 43 -26.38 -29.16 4.17
CA MET A 43 -25.62 -28.66 3.02
C MET A 43 -26.52 -28.53 1.79
N ARG A 44 -26.28 -27.51 0.96
CA ARG A 44 -26.89 -27.41 -0.37
C ARG A 44 -26.12 -28.33 -1.33
N VAL A 45 -26.82 -29.22 -1.99
CA VAL A 45 -26.22 -30.22 -2.88
C VAL A 45 -26.59 -29.94 -4.32
N LEU A 46 -25.59 -29.90 -5.17
CA LEU A 46 -25.70 -29.93 -6.62
C LEU A 46 -25.16 -31.26 -7.11
N THR A 47 -25.75 -31.81 -8.14
CA THR A 47 -25.33 -33.10 -8.70
C THR A 47 -25.01 -32.99 -10.17
N ALA A 48 -23.99 -33.73 -10.62
CA ALA A 48 -23.61 -33.85 -12.02
C ALA A 48 -23.24 -35.30 -12.35
N ASP A 49 -23.68 -35.76 -13.49
CA ASP A 49 -23.45 -37.11 -14.02
C ASP A 49 -22.13 -37.23 -14.80
N GLY A 50 -21.31 -36.20 -14.80
CA GLY A 50 -20.02 -36.14 -15.46
C GLY A 50 -19.41 -34.76 -15.46
N SER A 51 -18.16 -34.67 -15.95
CA SER A 51 -17.32 -33.47 -15.87
C SER A 51 -17.91 -32.28 -16.62
N ARG A 52 -18.55 -32.49 -17.80
CA ARG A 52 -19.14 -31.38 -18.56
C ARG A 52 -20.23 -30.67 -17.76
N ARG A 53 -21.15 -31.40 -17.18
CA ARG A 53 -22.26 -30.85 -16.38
C ARG A 53 -21.74 -30.25 -15.08
N ALA A 54 -20.71 -30.83 -14.49
CA ALA A 54 -20.04 -30.28 -13.31
C ALA A 54 -19.46 -28.89 -13.59
N LEU A 55 -18.78 -28.68 -14.72
CA LEU A 55 -18.23 -27.38 -15.10
C LEU A 55 -19.32 -26.35 -15.46
N GLU A 56 -20.45 -26.76 -16.03
CA GLU A 56 -21.63 -25.90 -16.24
C GLU A 56 -22.22 -25.43 -14.91
N GLN A 57 -22.34 -26.31 -13.92
CA GLN A 57 -22.80 -25.97 -12.57
C GLN A 57 -21.86 -24.99 -11.85
N LEU A 58 -20.56 -25.19 -11.98
CA LEU A 58 -19.54 -24.31 -11.39
C LEU A 58 -19.55 -22.88 -11.99
N ARG A 59 -19.94 -22.73 -13.25
CA ARG A 59 -20.10 -21.41 -13.90
C ARG A 59 -21.33 -20.66 -13.42
N SER A 60 -22.40 -21.39 -13.08
CA SER A 60 -23.71 -20.81 -12.71
C SER A 60 -23.93 -20.69 -11.22
N HIS A 61 -23.18 -21.41 -10.40
CA HIS A 61 -23.38 -21.47 -8.95
C HIS A 61 -22.05 -21.31 -8.21
N ARG A 62 -22.11 -20.68 -7.04
CA ARG A 62 -20.95 -20.63 -6.13
C ARG A 62 -20.86 -21.96 -5.39
N VAL A 63 -19.82 -22.73 -5.66
CA VAL A 63 -19.57 -24.06 -5.04
C VAL A 63 -18.34 -23.97 -4.17
N GLN A 64 -18.44 -24.41 -2.91
CA GLN A 64 -17.31 -24.44 -1.98
C GLN A 64 -16.49 -25.72 -2.14
N VAL A 65 -17.14 -26.85 -2.34
CA VAL A 65 -16.48 -28.16 -2.44
C VAL A 65 -17.04 -28.95 -3.61
N VAL A 66 -16.16 -29.50 -4.42
CA VAL A 66 -16.48 -30.52 -5.43
C VAL A 66 -16.06 -31.88 -4.88
N LEU A 67 -16.99 -32.80 -4.82
CA LEU A 67 -16.76 -34.21 -4.51
C LEU A 67 -16.93 -35.03 -5.79
N THR A 68 -15.86 -35.62 -6.31
CA THR A 68 -15.92 -36.31 -7.61
C THR A 68 -15.34 -37.70 -7.55
N ASP A 69 -15.95 -38.64 -8.30
CA ASP A 69 -15.32 -39.92 -8.53
C ASP A 69 -14.03 -39.75 -9.35
N LEU A 70 -13.04 -40.53 -9.02
CA LEU A 70 -11.77 -40.58 -9.75
C LEU A 70 -11.94 -41.25 -11.13
N MET A 71 -12.75 -42.29 -11.21
CA MET A 71 -12.94 -43.12 -12.43
C MET A 71 -14.34 -42.90 -12.99
N MET A 72 -14.45 -42.03 -13.99
CA MET A 72 -15.70 -41.77 -14.70
C MET A 72 -15.48 -41.99 -16.22
N PRO A 73 -16.49 -42.47 -16.97
CA PRO A 73 -16.42 -42.62 -18.41
C PRO A 73 -16.17 -41.28 -19.11
N GLY A 74 -15.19 -41.22 -19.99
CA GLY A 74 -14.89 -40.07 -20.83
C GLY A 74 -13.89 -39.08 -20.22
N THR A 75 -14.10 -38.56 -19.02
CA THR A 75 -13.19 -37.62 -18.38
C THR A 75 -12.86 -38.10 -16.96
N ASN A 76 -11.57 -38.26 -16.68
CA ASN A 76 -11.09 -38.70 -15.38
C ASN A 76 -11.27 -37.58 -14.30
N GLY A 77 -11.53 -38.00 -13.06
CA GLY A 77 -11.68 -37.07 -11.91
C GLY A 77 -10.46 -36.17 -11.71
N THR A 78 -9.25 -36.59 -12.09
CA THR A 78 -8.05 -35.73 -12.05
C THR A 78 -8.06 -34.63 -13.12
N GLU A 79 -8.61 -34.91 -14.30
CA GLU A 79 -8.81 -33.89 -15.34
C GLU A 79 -9.87 -32.88 -14.91
N LEU A 80 -10.94 -33.35 -14.27
CA LEU A 80 -11.94 -32.45 -13.67
C LEU A 80 -11.33 -31.59 -12.56
N LEU A 81 -10.49 -32.15 -11.71
CA LEU A 81 -9.76 -31.41 -10.66
C LEU A 81 -8.97 -30.23 -11.26
N ARG A 82 -8.19 -30.49 -12.33
CA ARG A 82 -7.41 -29.44 -13.00
C ARG A 82 -8.33 -28.36 -13.59
N ALA A 83 -9.40 -28.76 -14.28
CA ALA A 83 -10.37 -27.82 -14.86
C ALA A 83 -11.10 -27.00 -13.78
N VAL A 84 -11.45 -27.59 -12.63
CA VAL A 84 -12.03 -26.89 -11.48
C VAL A 84 -11.05 -25.86 -10.93
N LYS A 85 -9.78 -26.23 -10.74
CA LYS A 85 -8.75 -25.33 -10.21
C LYS A 85 -8.41 -24.18 -11.16
N GLU A 86 -8.52 -24.38 -12.47
CA GLU A 86 -8.40 -23.33 -13.48
C GLU A 86 -9.60 -22.39 -13.48
N LEU A 87 -10.83 -22.93 -13.42
CA LEU A 87 -12.05 -22.14 -13.47
C LEU A 87 -12.35 -21.41 -12.15
N SER A 88 -12.13 -22.09 -11.03
CA SER A 88 -12.43 -21.62 -9.66
C SER A 88 -11.33 -22.08 -8.70
N PRO A 89 -10.20 -21.34 -8.63
CA PRO A 89 -9.04 -21.72 -7.82
C PRO A 89 -9.34 -21.90 -6.32
N ASP A 90 -10.35 -21.19 -5.83
CA ASP A 90 -10.75 -21.21 -4.42
C ASP A 90 -11.66 -22.41 -4.08
N THR A 91 -12.25 -23.08 -5.06
CA THR A 91 -13.09 -24.29 -4.83
C THR A 91 -12.20 -25.47 -4.44
N GLU A 92 -12.52 -26.13 -3.34
CA GLU A 92 -11.79 -27.31 -2.90
C GLU A 92 -12.36 -28.58 -3.55
N VAL A 93 -11.47 -29.53 -3.89
CA VAL A 93 -11.85 -30.78 -4.55
C VAL A 93 -11.47 -31.95 -3.67
N VAL A 94 -12.44 -32.83 -3.41
CA VAL A 94 -12.29 -34.12 -2.72
C VAL A 94 -12.54 -35.23 -3.72
N LEU A 95 -11.63 -36.19 -3.82
CA LEU A 95 -11.74 -37.31 -4.75
C LEU A 95 -12.29 -38.56 -4.06
N MET A 96 -13.18 -39.29 -4.74
CA MET A 96 -13.63 -40.61 -4.32
C MET A 96 -12.90 -41.66 -5.15
N THR A 97 -12.39 -42.72 -4.52
CA THR A 97 -11.65 -43.81 -5.22
C THR A 97 -12.03 -45.18 -4.73
N ALA A 98 -12.18 -46.15 -5.65
CA ALA A 98 -12.38 -47.52 -5.31
C ALA A 98 -11.09 -48.30 -5.03
N TYR A 99 -9.94 -47.80 -5.52
CA TYR A 99 -8.63 -48.36 -5.32
C TYR A 99 -7.68 -47.30 -4.78
N GLY A 100 -7.60 -47.21 -3.45
CA GLY A 100 -6.71 -46.31 -2.75
C GLY A 100 -5.27 -46.79 -2.77
N THR A 101 -4.61 -46.86 -3.91
CA THR A 101 -3.14 -46.99 -3.87
C THR A 101 -2.55 -45.67 -3.39
N VAL A 102 -1.58 -45.78 -2.50
CA VAL A 102 -0.87 -44.58 -1.94
C VAL A 102 -0.36 -43.67 -3.06
N GLU A 103 0.02 -44.26 -4.18
CA GLU A 103 0.53 -43.55 -5.36
C GLU A 103 -0.53 -42.63 -6.01
N ASN A 104 -1.75 -43.12 -6.20
CA ASN A 104 -2.84 -42.33 -6.80
C ASN A 104 -3.29 -41.20 -5.88
N ALA A 105 -3.32 -41.45 -4.58
CA ALA A 105 -3.62 -40.42 -3.57
C ALA A 105 -2.55 -39.32 -3.56
N VAL A 106 -1.29 -39.67 -3.54
CA VAL A 106 -0.16 -38.74 -3.59
C VAL A 106 -0.17 -37.89 -4.86
N GLN A 107 -0.48 -38.52 -6.02
CA GLN A 107 -0.59 -37.81 -7.28
C GLN A 107 -1.73 -36.77 -7.26
N ALA A 108 -2.90 -37.15 -6.79
CA ALA A 108 -4.06 -36.27 -6.67
C ALA A 108 -3.79 -35.06 -5.75
N MET A 109 -3.11 -35.29 -4.62
CA MET A 109 -2.70 -34.21 -3.71
C MET A 109 -1.67 -33.26 -4.36
N ARG A 110 -0.73 -33.78 -5.17
CA ARG A 110 0.21 -32.94 -5.93
C ARG A 110 -0.49 -32.07 -6.99
N GLU A 111 -1.59 -32.56 -7.54
CA GLU A 111 -2.41 -31.84 -8.52
C GLU A 111 -3.39 -30.84 -7.90
N GLY A 112 -3.43 -30.75 -6.57
CA GLY A 112 -4.18 -29.74 -5.84
C GLY A 112 -5.52 -30.22 -5.27
N ALA A 113 -5.76 -31.52 -5.17
CA ALA A 113 -6.88 -32.06 -4.40
C ALA A 113 -6.72 -31.69 -2.92
N TYR A 114 -7.81 -31.41 -2.25
CA TYR A 114 -7.82 -31.17 -0.81
C TYR A 114 -7.68 -32.47 -0.01
N ASP A 115 -8.40 -33.51 -0.43
CA ASP A 115 -8.42 -34.81 0.24
C ASP A 115 -8.93 -35.88 -0.72
N PHE A 116 -8.83 -37.15 -0.32
CA PHE A 116 -9.46 -38.27 -1.02
C PHE A 116 -10.19 -39.14 -0.01
N VAL A 117 -11.24 -39.83 -0.48
CA VAL A 117 -12.07 -40.72 0.33
C VAL A 117 -12.21 -42.08 -0.41
N GLU A 118 -11.92 -43.17 0.30
CA GLU A 118 -11.96 -44.51 -0.25
C GLU A 118 -13.39 -45.07 -0.23
N LYS A 119 -13.79 -45.75 -1.33
CA LYS A 119 -15.04 -46.51 -1.40
C LYS A 119 -14.82 -47.91 -0.77
N PRO A 120 -15.75 -48.46 0.06
CA PRO A 120 -17.11 -47.96 0.28
C PRO A 120 -17.18 -46.74 1.19
N LEU A 121 -17.96 -45.72 0.78
CA LEU A 121 -18.06 -44.44 1.39
C LEU A 121 -18.68 -44.51 2.80
N GLN A 122 -17.90 -44.27 3.82
CA GLN A 122 -18.38 -44.11 5.18
C GLN A 122 -18.90 -42.69 5.42
N ARG A 123 -20.20 -42.57 5.81
CA ARG A 123 -20.84 -41.25 6.03
C ARG A 123 -20.01 -40.31 6.90
N MET A 124 -19.46 -40.78 8.01
CA MET A 124 -18.67 -39.96 8.94
C MET A 124 -17.38 -39.41 8.27
N SER A 125 -16.71 -40.24 7.50
CA SER A 125 -15.46 -39.87 6.80
C SER A 125 -15.72 -38.80 5.76
N ILE A 126 -16.69 -39.03 4.87
CA ILE A 126 -16.96 -38.12 3.74
C ILE A 126 -17.51 -36.76 4.20
N VAL A 127 -18.41 -36.74 5.21
CA VAL A 127 -18.92 -35.52 5.78
C VAL A 127 -17.79 -34.71 6.45
N LYS A 128 -16.88 -35.40 7.16
CA LYS A 128 -15.74 -34.76 7.81
C LYS A 128 -14.78 -34.11 6.80
N SER A 129 -14.44 -34.83 5.70
CA SER A 129 -13.57 -34.29 4.64
C SER A 129 -14.20 -33.09 3.94
N VAL A 130 -15.48 -33.16 3.59
CA VAL A 130 -16.21 -32.09 2.94
C VAL A 130 -16.33 -30.86 3.85
N ARG A 131 -16.65 -31.02 5.14
CA ARG A 131 -16.70 -29.90 6.09
C ARG A 131 -15.36 -29.20 6.26
N LYS A 132 -14.27 -29.95 6.41
CA LYS A 132 -12.92 -29.38 6.49
C LYS A 132 -12.48 -28.66 5.21
N ALA A 133 -12.84 -29.24 4.05
CA ALA A 133 -12.59 -28.60 2.76
C ALA A 133 -13.35 -27.25 2.65
N ALA A 134 -14.62 -27.23 3.04
CA ALA A 134 -15.44 -26.02 3.04
C ALA A 134 -14.94 -24.96 4.02
N GLU A 135 -14.51 -25.37 5.22
CA GLU A 135 -13.91 -24.47 6.22
C GLU A 135 -12.64 -23.83 5.69
N ARG A 136 -11.74 -24.60 5.08
CA ARG A 136 -10.52 -24.06 4.44
C ARG A 136 -10.85 -23.07 3.33
N GLN A 137 -11.80 -23.40 2.46
CA GLN A 137 -12.26 -22.53 1.39
C GLN A 137 -12.81 -21.21 1.93
N SER A 138 -13.64 -21.27 2.98
CA SER A 138 -14.19 -20.08 3.63
C SER A 138 -13.10 -19.18 4.21
N LEU A 139 -12.13 -19.74 4.92
CA LEU A 139 -11.00 -18.99 5.49
C LEU A 139 -10.13 -18.34 4.39
N ILE A 140 -9.91 -19.03 3.26
CA ILE A 140 -9.16 -18.46 2.13
C ILE A 140 -9.96 -17.31 1.50
N ALA A 141 -11.27 -17.47 1.31
CA ALA A 141 -12.14 -16.44 0.74
C ALA A 141 -12.23 -15.22 1.65
N GLU A 142 -12.38 -15.42 2.97
CA GLU A 142 -12.38 -14.35 3.97
C GLU A 142 -11.05 -13.61 4.01
N ASN A 143 -9.94 -14.32 4.06
CA ASN A 143 -8.61 -13.72 4.02
C ASN A 143 -8.38 -12.88 2.75
N ARG A 144 -8.91 -13.36 1.61
CA ARG A 144 -8.85 -12.63 0.33
C ARG A 144 -9.74 -11.39 0.35
N SER A 145 -10.94 -11.48 0.95
CA SER A 145 -11.84 -10.35 1.13
C SER A 145 -11.23 -9.30 2.06
N LEU A 146 -10.74 -9.73 3.23
CA LEU A 146 -10.08 -8.85 4.19
C LEU A 146 -8.81 -8.20 3.60
N LYS A 147 -8.03 -8.93 2.80
CA LYS A 147 -6.89 -8.36 2.07
C LYS A 147 -7.33 -7.33 1.04
N LYS A 148 -8.41 -7.58 0.30
CA LYS A 148 -8.98 -6.58 -0.63
C LYS A 148 -9.50 -5.35 0.10
N GLU A 149 -10.19 -5.53 1.20
CA GLU A 149 -10.69 -4.44 2.04
C GLU A 149 -9.54 -3.61 2.64
N LEU A 150 -8.52 -4.28 3.18
CA LEU A 150 -7.27 -3.64 3.58
C LEU A 150 -6.58 -2.92 2.42
N GLN A 151 -6.55 -3.50 1.22
CA GLN A 151 -6.01 -2.84 0.03
C GLN A 151 -6.82 -1.61 -0.37
N LEU A 152 -8.14 -1.66 -0.31
CA LEU A 152 -9.00 -0.50 -0.58
C LEU A 152 -8.81 0.60 0.48
N LEU A 153 -8.62 0.23 1.74
CA LEU A 153 -8.34 1.15 2.83
C LEU A 153 -6.89 1.69 2.81
N THR A 154 -5.96 0.92 2.22
CA THR A 154 -4.52 1.27 2.13
C THR A 154 -4.09 1.68 0.73
N ASN A 155 -4.98 1.65 -0.27
CA ASN A 155 -4.66 2.01 -1.66
C ASN A 155 -4.54 3.54 -1.76
N ARG A 156 -3.48 4.06 -1.13
CA ARG A 156 -3.01 5.43 -1.32
C ARG A 156 -2.25 5.44 -2.65
N GLU A 157 -2.97 5.67 -3.74
CA GLU A 157 -2.36 5.90 -5.04
C GLU A 157 -1.64 7.25 -5.08
N ILE A 158 -0.56 7.32 -5.84
CA ILE A 158 0.10 8.60 -6.10
C ILE A 158 -0.75 9.36 -7.11
N ILE A 159 -1.36 10.45 -6.65
CA ILE A 159 -2.23 11.28 -7.46
C ILE A 159 -1.48 12.53 -7.88
N GLY A 160 -1.55 12.84 -9.17
CA GLY A 160 -0.94 13.99 -9.79
C GLY A 160 -0.46 13.69 -11.20
N GLN A 161 -0.29 14.76 -11.97
CA GLN A 161 0.17 14.71 -13.36
C GLN A 161 1.20 15.80 -13.68
N SER A 162 1.67 16.52 -12.65
CA SER A 162 2.68 17.56 -12.80
C SER A 162 3.97 17.02 -13.38
N THR A 163 4.68 17.88 -14.10
CA THR A 163 5.96 17.53 -14.72
C THR A 163 7.00 17.13 -13.67
N SER A 164 7.01 17.80 -12.51
CA SER A 164 7.92 17.49 -11.41
C SER A 164 7.65 16.11 -10.82
N LEU A 165 6.39 15.75 -10.59
CA LEU A 165 6.00 14.43 -10.08
C LEU A 165 6.29 13.33 -11.10
N ARG A 166 5.96 13.55 -12.38
CA ARG A 166 6.25 12.57 -13.46
C ARG A 166 7.74 12.24 -13.54
N ARG A 167 8.60 13.25 -13.49
CA ARG A 167 10.06 13.07 -13.48
C ARG A 167 10.52 12.25 -12.27
N THR A 168 9.96 12.51 -11.09
CA THR A 168 10.23 11.72 -9.88
C THR A 168 9.83 10.25 -10.06
N LEU A 169 8.65 9.99 -10.64
CA LEU A 169 8.15 8.64 -10.89
C LEU A 169 8.93 7.90 -11.98
N GLU A 170 9.46 8.61 -12.98
CA GLU A 170 10.36 8.05 -14.00
C GLU A 170 11.65 7.53 -13.36
N ILE A 171 12.31 8.35 -12.53
CA ILE A 171 13.52 7.94 -11.80
C ILE A 171 13.19 6.75 -10.86
N ALA A 172 12.08 6.81 -10.14
CA ALA A 172 11.63 5.73 -9.28
C ALA A 172 11.38 4.42 -10.06
N THR A 173 10.80 4.51 -11.26
CA THR A 173 10.56 3.35 -12.14
C THR A 173 11.88 2.75 -12.63
N GLN A 174 12.86 3.57 -12.98
CA GLN A 174 14.19 3.10 -13.39
C GLN A 174 14.97 2.46 -12.24
N ALA A 175 14.83 3.00 -11.01
CA ALA A 175 15.48 2.49 -9.82
C ALA A 175 14.83 1.18 -9.29
N ALA A 176 13.54 0.97 -9.56
CA ALA A 176 12.76 -0.12 -8.96
C ALA A 176 13.30 -1.53 -9.22
N PRO A 177 13.73 -1.94 -10.44
CA PRO A 177 14.26 -3.28 -10.70
C PRO A 177 15.60 -3.57 -10.00
N SER A 178 16.36 -2.52 -9.66
CA SER A 178 17.66 -2.66 -8.98
C SER A 178 17.50 -3.11 -7.53
N SER A 179 18.53 -3.80 -7.00
CA SER A 179 18.67 -4.09 -5.57
C SER A 179 19.32 -2.93 -4.78
N ALA A 180 19.74 -1.87 -5.46
CA ALA A 180 20.39 -0.71 -4.84
C ALA A 180 19.48 -0.03 -3.79
N THR A 181 20.12 0.54 -2.78
CA THR A 181 19.46 1.39 -1.79
C THR A 181 18.93 2.66 -2.44
N VAL A 182 17.72 3.04 -2.09
CA VAL A 182 17.09 4.28 -2.54
C VAL A 182 16.89 5.20 -1.35
N LEU A 183 17.36 6.45 -1.47
CA LEU A 183 17.14 7.51 -0.50
C LEU A 183 16.11 8.50 -1.05
N ILE A 184 14.96 8.60 -0.38
CA ILE A 184 13.89 9.52 -0.74
C ILE A 184 14.01 10.78 0.12
N LEU A 185 14.28 11.90 -0.54
CA LEU A 185 14.38 13.22 0.09
C LEU A 185 13.08 13.99 -0.12
N GLY A 186 12.68 14.78 0.85
CA GLY A 186 11.53 15.67 0.70
C GLY A 186 10.87 16.03 2.02
N GLU A 187 10.14 17.12 2.00
CA GLU A 187 9.45 17.68 3.16
C GLU A 187 8.42 16.69 3.74
N SER A 188 8.02 16.95 4.99
CA SER A 188 6.95 16.18 5.61
C SER A 188 5.65 16.32 4.81
N GLY A 189 4.90 15.21 4.66
CA GLY A 189 3.62 15.21 3.96
C GLY A 189 3.68 15.20 2.44
N THR A 190 4.87 15.10 1.80
CA THR A 190 5.01 15.04 0.32
C THR A 190 4.62 13.69 -0.29
N GLY A 191 4.46 12.63 0.53
CA GLY A 191 4.11 11.30 0.06
C GLY A 191 5.31 10.35 -0.10
N LYS A 192 6.39 10.53 0.67
CA LYS A 192 7.60 9.69 0.63
C LYS A 192 7.29 8.19 0.79
N GLU A 193 6.39 7.82 1.70
CA GLU A 193 5.98 6.43 1.87
C GLU A 193 5.28 5.86 0.62
N LEU A 194 4.41 6.65 -0.04
CA LEU A 194 3.75 6.23 -1.28
C LEU A 194 4.75 5.97 -2.40
N LEU A 195 5.78 6.83 -2.48
CA LEU A 195 6.87 6.65 -3.44
C LEU A 195 7.68 5.40 -3.15
N ALA A 196 7.94 5.08 -1.87
CA ALA A 196 8.60 3.84 -1.46
C ALA A 196 7.75 2.60 -1.82
N ARG A 197 6.44 2.64 -1.61
CA ARG A 197 5.51 1.59 -2.01
C ARG A 197 5.44 1.41 -3.54
N PHE A 198 5.47 2.50 -4.28
CA PHE A 198 5.55 2.48 -5.74
C PHE A 198 6.84 1.78 -6.23
N ILE A 199 7.99 2.11 -5.64
CA ILE A 199 9.28 1.47 -5.95
C ILE A 199 9.23 -0.02 -5.63
N HIS A 200 8.69 -0.40 -4.47
CA HIS A 200 8.52 -1.80 -4.09
C HIS A 200 7.62 -2.55 -5.07
N GLY A 201 6.45 -1.99 -5.42
CA GLY A 201 5.48 -2.61 -6.33
C GLY A 201 6.02 -2.86 -7.74
N LYS A 202 6.99 -2.04 -8.19
CA LYS A 202 7.67 -2.21 -9.50
C LYS A 202 9.00 -2.96 -9.40
N SER A 203 9.39 -3.45 -8.23
CA SER A 203 10.64 -4.17 -8.01
C SER A 203 10.52 -5.66 -8.26
N ALA A 204 11.66 -6.34 -8.41
CA ALA A 204 11.73 -7.81 -8.44
C ALA A 204 11.26 -8.47 -7.12
N ARG A 205 11.08 -7.69 -6.04
CA ARG A 205 10.64 -8.13 -4.71
C ARG A 205 9.18 -7.76 -4.42
N SER A 206 8.41 -7.37 -5.43
CA SER A 206 7.00 -6.92 -5.29
C SER A 206 6.06 -7.98 -4.69
N ALA A 207 6.37 -9.27 -4.85
CA ALA A 207 5.65 -10.38 -4.23
C ALA A 207 6.01 -10.58 -2.74
N GLY A 208 7.11 -9.98 -2.26
CA GLY A 208 7.56 -10.07 -0.87
C GLY A 208 6.89 -9.03 0.03
N PRO A 209 7.16 -9.07 1.34
CA PRO A 209 6.59 -8.11 2.27
C PRO A 209 7.17 -6.70 2.09
N PHE A 210 6.31 -5.66 2.22
CA PHE A 210 6.71 -4.28 2.41
C PHE A 210 6.52 -3.91 3.88
N VAL A 211 7.63 -3.70 4.60
CA VAL A 211 7.62 -3.35 6.02
C VAL A 211 8.05 -1.90 6.18
N ALA A 212 7.14 -1.05 6.64
CA ALA A 212 7.42 0.35 6.92
C ALA A 212 7.72 0.56 8.41
N VAL A 213 8.73 1.38 8.68
CA VAL A 213 9.12 1.80 10.02
C VAL A 213 9.37 3.30 10.01
N ASN A 214 8.64 4.02 10.84
CA ASN A 214 8.94 5.42 11.11
C ASN A 214 9.87 5.49 12.33
N CYS A 215 11.12 5.91 12.11
CA CYS A 215 12.15 5.92 13.14
C CYS A 215 11.89 6.97 14.22
N SER A 216 11.21 8.07 13.90
CA SER A 216 10.88 9.12 14.87
C SER A 216 9.69 8.76 15.78
N ALA A 217 8.84 7.80 15.35
CA ALA A 217 7.66 7.41 16.12
C ALA A 217 7.96 6.37 17.22
N ILE A 218 9.18 5.79 17.22
CA ILE A 218 9.59 4.76 18.17
C ILE A 218 10.62 5.35 19.15
N PRO A 219 10.44 5.22 20.46
CA PRO A 219 11.43 5.67 21.43
C PRO A 219 12.80 5.03 21.15
N GLU A 220 13.87 5.83 21.23
CA GLU A 220 15.25 5.43 20.91
C GLU A 220 15.67 4.13 21.63
N ALA A 221 15.33 3.99 22.91
CA ALA A 221 15.66 2.83 23.73
C ALA A 221 15.06 1.49 23.21
N ILE A 222 13.99 1.57 22.37
CA ILE A 222 13.28 0.38 21.84
C ILE A 222 13.52 0.21 20.34
N LEU A 223 13.94 1.27 19.65
CA LEU A 223 14.09 1.27 18.19
C LEU A 223 15.05 0.18 17.71
N GLU A 224 16.14 -0.03 18.41
CA GLU A 224 17.12 -1.08 18.11
C GLU A 224 16.48 -2.47 18.17
N ALA A 225 15.76 -2.77 19.25
CA ALA A 225 15.07 -4.05 19.45
C ALA A 225 13.91 -4.24 18.45
N GLU A 226 13.21 -3.17 18.05
CA GLU A 226 12.15 -3.24 17.02
C GLU A 226 12.76 -3.49 15.63
N LEU A 227 13.89 -2.88 15.28
CA LEU A 227 14.52 -3.06 13.98
C LEU A 227 15.16 -4.45 13.85
N PHE A 228 16.00 -4.82 14.80
CA PHE A 228 16.86 -6.02 14.71
C PHE A 228 16.30 -7.23 15.45
N GLY A 229 15.33 -7.03 16.36
CA GLY A 229 14.82 -8.07 17.24
C GLY A 229 15.67 -8.26 18.50
N HIS A 230 15.22 -9.12 19.41
CA HIS A 230 15.93 -9.44 20.62
C HIS A 230 15.72 -10.88 21.07
N GLU A 231 16.71 -11.45 21.73
CA GLU A 231 16.61 -12.73 22.39
C GLU A 231 16.01 -12.58 23.80
N ARG A 232 15.57 -13.68 24.38
CA ARG A 232 15.08 -13.70 25.75
C ARG A 232 16.19 -13.28 26.72
N GLY A 233 15.89 -12.32 27.60
CA GLY A 233 16.88 -11.84 28.60
C GLY A 233 17.84 -10.78 28.07
N ALA A 234 17.72 -10.30 26.85
CA ALA A 234 18.64 -9.32 26.28
C ALA A 234 18.63 -7.95 27.01
N PHE A 235 17.50 -7.59 27.65
CA PHE A 235 17.35 -6.41 28.51
C PHE A 235 16.25 -6.63 29.54
N THR A 236 16.16 -5.74 30.52
CA THR A 236 15.11 -5.78 31.56
C THR A 236 13.73 -5.63 30.92
N GLY A 237 12.94 -6.73 30.92
CA GLY A 237 11.63 -6.81 30.26
C GLY A 237 11.59 -7.69 29.01
N ALA A 238 12.71 -8.23 28.53
CA ALA A 238 12.77 -9.19 27.43
C ALA A 238 12.36 -10.61 27.89
N VAL A 239 11.05 -10.80 28.12
CA VAL A 239 10.51 -12.09 28.64
C VAL A 239 10.55 -13.20 27.60
N ALA A 240 10.44 -12.87 26.31
CA ALA A 240 10.44 -13.79 25.18
C ALA A 240 11.30 -13.25 24.03
N ARG A 241 11.77 -14.14 23.16
CA ARG A 241 12.39 -13.77 21.88
C ARG A 241 11.35 -13.05 21.01
N ARG A 242 11.75 -11.95 20.32
CA ARG A 242 10.90 -11.24 19.37
C ARG A 242 11.65 -10.92 18.08
N GLU A 243 11.06 -11.27 16.95
CA GLU A 243 11.61 -10.96 15.63
C GLU A 243 11.50 -9.47 15.31
N GLY A 244 12.62 -8.90 14.80
CA GLY A 244 12.69 -7.51 14.38
C GLY A 244 12.07 -7.27 12.99
N ARG A 245 12.08 -5.99 12.58
CA ARG A 245 11.57 -5.56 11.28
C ARG A 245 12.38 -6.12 10.11
N PHE A 246 13.69 -6.29 10.28
CA PHE A 246 14.56 -6.95 9.28
C PHE A 246 14.12 -8.39 8.99
N ALA A 247 13.81 -9.17 10.02
CA ALA A 247 13.32 -10.53 9.85
C ALA A 247 11.96 -10.56 9.14
N LYS A 248 11.03 -9.65 9.52
CA LYS A 248 9.70 -9.52 8.90
C LYS A 248 9.74 -9.05 7.45
N ALA A 249 10.78 -8.28 7.05
CA ALA A 249 10.98 -7.79 5.69
C ALA A 249 11.74 -8.77 4.80
N ARG A 250 12.06 -9.96 5.29
CA ARG A 250 12.85 -10.97 4.54
C ARG A 250 12.26 -11.25 3.16
N ARG A 251 13.13 -11.24 2.13
CA ARG A 251 12.79 -11.36 0.70
C ARG A 251 11.88 -10.25 0.16
N GLY A 252 11.69 -9.18 0.93
CA GLY A 252 10.88 -8.02 0.58
C GLY A 252 11.66 -6.73 0.64
N THR A 253 10.98 -5.66 1.09
CA THR A 253 11.53 -4.32 1.22
C THR A 253 11.27 -3.78 2.62
N LEU A 254 12.31 -3.26 3.26
CA LEU A 254 12.22 -2.49 4.49
C LEU A 254 12.28 -1.00 4.13
N PHE A 255 11.23 -0.27 4.48
CA PHE A 255 11.17 1.17 4.34
C PHE A 255 11.43 1.82 5.69
N LEU A 256 12.48 2.66 5.75
CA LEU A 256 12.89 3.40 6.94
C LEU A 256 12.56 4.88 6.73
N ASP A 257 11.48 5.35 7.35
CA ASP A 257 11.10 6.75 7.31
C ASP A 257 11.79 7.54 8.42
N GLU A 258 12.11 8.79 8.14
CA GLU A 258 12.84 9.73 9.01
C GLU A 258 14.18 9.13 9.49
N ILE A 259 15.00 8.65 8.53
CA ILE A 259 16.28 8.00 8.79
C ILE A 259 17.29 8.91 9.51
N GLY A 260 17.14 10.23 9.38
CA GLY A 260 17.98 11.24 10.06
C GLY A 260 17.78 11.31 11.58
N GLU A 261 16.76 10.60 12.12
CA GLU A 261 16.49 10.53 13.55
C GLU A 261 17.18 9.36 14.27
N LEU A 262 17.94 8.54 13.53
CA LEU A 262 18.61 7.37 14.12
C LEU A 262 19.72 7.77 15.09
N SER A 263 19.74 7.13 16.24
CA SER A 263 20.85 7.26 17.17
C SER A 263 22.16 6.68 16.61
N PRO A 264 23.33 7.17 17.05
CA PRO A 264 24.63 6.69 16.58
C PRO A 264 24.79 5.16 16.70
N ALA A 265 24.25 4.53 17.74
CA ALA A 265 24.31 3.09 17.95
C ALA A 265 23.55 2.33 16.83
N VAL A 266 22.34 2.78 16.49
CA VAL A 266 21.53 2.19 15.43
C VAL A 266 22.15 2.44 14.05
N GLN A 267 22.76 3.62 13.83
CA GLN A 267 23.47 3.94 12.59
C GLN A 267 24.60 2.95 12.30
N VAL A 268 25.39 2.56 13.33
CA VAL A 268 26.46 1.55 13.20
C VAL A 268 25.91 0.19 12.79
N LYS A 269 24.83 -0.27 13.43
CA LYS A 269 24.20 -1.55 13.09
C LYS A 269 23.59 -1.54 11.69
N LEU A 270 22.95 -0.44 11.29
CA LEU A 270 22.39 -0.30 9.94
C LEU A 270 23.50 -0.30 8.88
N LEU A 271 24.62 0.36 9.14
CA LEU A 271 25.78 0.35 8.25
C LEU A 271 26.29 -1.08 8.00
N ARG A 272 26.38 -1.91 9.06
CA ARG A 272 26.78 -3.31 8.94
C ARG A 272 25.82 -4.09 8.04
N VAL A 273 24.51 -3.87 8.19
CA VAL A 273 23.50 -4.48 7.28
C VAL A 273 23.75 -4.10 5.82
N LEU A 274 24.03 -2.81 5.55
CA LEU A 274 24.22 -2.30 4.20
C LEU A 274 25.53 -2.74 3.56
N GLN A 275 26.56 -3.05 4.37
CA GLN A 275 27.88 -3.46 3.90
C GLN A 275 28.03 -4.97 3.79
N GLU A 276 27.65 -5.69 4.84
CA GLU A 276 27.89 -7.13 5.01
C GLU A 276 26.65 -7.97 4.66
N GLY A 277 25.45 -7.35 4.63
CA GLY A 277 24.19 -8.10 4.46
C GLY A 277 23.82 -8.92 5.68
N GLU A 278 24.25 -8.51 6.88
CA GLU A 278 24.06 -9.25 8.12
C GLU A 278 23.69 -8.30 9.26
N TYR A 279 22.95 -8.81 10.25
CA TYR A 279 22.61 -8.08 11.48
C TYR A 279 22.61 -9.02 12.69
N GLU A 280 22.72 -8.43 13.86
CA GLU A 280 22.65 -9.14 15.15
C GLU A 280 21.42 -8.65 15.92
N PRO A 281 20.47 -9.55 16.25
CA PRO A 281 19.45 -9.27 17.26
C PRO A 281 20.11 -8.89 18.60
N VAL A 282 19.43 -8.08 19.41
CA VAL A 282 19.97 -7.71 20.71
C VAL A 282 20.15 -8.97 21.57
N GLY A 283 21.39 -9.30 21.94
CA GLY A 283 21.73 -10.50 22.69
C GLY A 283 21.67 -11.80 21.89
N GLY A 284 21.67 -11.75 20.55
CA GLY A 284 21.61 -12.92 19.67
C GLY A 284 22.78 -13.01 18.69
N ASP A 285 22.82 -14.11 17.95
CA ASP A 285 23.84 -14.41 16.94
C ASP A 285 23.56 -13.67 15.60
N THR A 286 24.62 -13.56 14.79
CA THR A 286 24.56 -12.92 13.45
C THR A 286 23.60 -13.65 12.51
N VAL A 287 22.73 -12.89 11.86
CA VAL A 287 21.70 -13.36 10.91
C VAL A 287 21.85 -12.66 9.56
N LYS A 288 21.75 -13.41 8.46
CA LYS A 288 21.75 -12.84 7.10
C LYS A 288 20.50 -12.02 6.81
N ALA A 289 20.69 -10.80 6.30
CA ALA A 289 19.67 -9.88 5.89
C ALA A 289 19.40 -9.99 4.37
N ASP A 290 18.38 -10.74 3.97
CA ASP A 290 17.91 -10.74 2.57
C ASP A 290 16.74 -9.74 2.41
N VAL A 291 17.05 -8.43 2.45
CA VAL A 291 16.09 -7.32 2.45
C VAL A 291 16.59 -6.20 1.56
N ARG A 292 15.71 -5.63 0.74
CA ARG A 292 15.98 -4.37 0.06
C ARG A 292 15.67 -3.20 0.99
N ILE A 293 16.54 -2.19 1.05
CA ILE A 293 16.34 -1.01 1.88
C ILE A 293 15.93 0.17 1.01
N VAL A 294 14.87 0.86 1.43
CA VAL A 294 14.45 2.18 0.95
C VAL A 294 14.38 3.08 2.17
N ALA A 295 15.12 4.18 2.16
CA ALA A 295 15.16 5.14 3.27
C ALA A 295 14.52 6.46 2.86
N ALA A 296 13.94 7.19 3.81
CA ALA A 296 13.40 8.53 3.58
C ALA A 296 13.75 9.48 4.72
N THR A 297 13.88 10.77 4.38
CA THR A 297 14.09 11.83 5.36
C THR A 297 13.61 13.18 4.86
N ASN A 298 13.25 14.05 5.79
CA ASN A 298 13.00 15.47 5.54
C ASN A 298 14.20 16.36 5.93
N ARG A 299 15.23 15.77 6.59
CA ARG A 299 16.44 16.50 7.00
C ARG A 299 17.47 16.52 5.86
N ASP A 300 18.30 17.55 5.85
CA ASP A 300 19.52 17.57 5.06
C ASP A 300 20.58 16.70 5.74
N LEU A 301 20.71 15.45 5.26
CA LEU A 301 21.68 14.51 5.85
C LEU A 301 23.12 14.97 5.68
N GLN A 302 23.44 15.78 4.67
CA GLN A 302 24.79 16.30 4.49
C GLN A 302 25.12 17.31 5.59
N ALA A 303 24.20 18.21 5.91
CA ALA A 303 24.35 19.11 7.04
C ALA A 303 24.40 18.35 8.39
N GLU A 304 23.64 17.22 8.53
CA GLU A 304 23.72 16.37 9.73
C GLU A 304 25.08 15.67 9.85
N VAL A 305 25.71 15.28 8.73
CA VAL A 305 27.08 14.71 8.70
C VAL A 305 28.10 15.77 9.12
N GLU A 306 28.03 16.99 8.57
CA GLU A 306 28.91 18.09 8.95
C GLU A 306 28.80 18.47 10.42
N ALA A 307 27.60 18.34 10.99
CA ALA A 307 27.32 18.57 12.41
C ALA A 307 27.68 17.38 13.32
N GLY A 308 28.17 16.27 12.76
CA GLY A 308 28.56 15.05 13.51
C GLY A 308 27.39 14.25 14.09
N ARG A 309 26.15 14.52 13.69
CA ARG A 309 24.95 13.81 14.14
C ARG A 309 24.62 12.58 13.27
N PHE A 310 25.10 12.57 12.05
CA PHE A 310 24.95 11.44 11.13
C PHE A 310 26.31 10.98 10.62
N ARG A 311 26.51 9.67 10.48
CA ARG A 311 27.78 9.13 10.02
C ARG A 311 27.93 9.28 8.50
N GLU A 312 29.09 9.73 8.07
CA GLU A 312 29.43 9.94 6.66
C GLU A 312 29.41 8.62 5.87
N ASP A 313 29.94 7.54 6.44
CA ASP A 313 29.98 6.21 5.82
C ASP A 313 28.57 5.64 5.57
N LEU A 314 27.66 5.84 6.51
CA LEU A 314 26.25 5.45 6.36
C LEU A 314 25.55 6.32 5.29
N TYR A 315 25.81 7.63 5.27
CA TYR A 315 25.24 8.52 4.27
C TYR A 315 25.58 8.03 2.84
N TYR A 316 26.84 7.74 2.53
CA TYR A 316 27.22 7.26 1.19
C TYR A 316 26.62 5.89 0.85
N ARG A 317 26.41 5.03 1.82
CA ARG A 317 25.75 3.73 1.59
C ARG A 317 24.25 3.84 1.38
N LEU A 318 23.59 4.82 1.98
CA LEU A 318 22.17 5.11 1.75
C LEU A 318 21.93 5.89 0.46
N ASN A 319 22.81 6.84 0.13
CA ASN A 319 22.67 7.76 -0.98
C ASN A 319 23.23 7.18 -2.30
N VAL A 320 22.86 5.92 -2.65
CA VAL A 320 23.23 5.32 -3.95
C VAL A 320 22.33 5.86 -5.07
N ILE A 321 21.02 5.90 -4.81
CA ILE A 321 20.04 6.51 -5.72
C ILE A 321 19.21 7.49 -4.89
N ALA A 322 19.41 8.80 -5.11
CA ALA A 322 18.60 9.84 -4.49
C ALA A 322 17.38 10.19 -5.34
N ILE A 323 16.21 10.24 -4.71
CA ILE A 323 14.95 10.64 -5.35
C ILE A 323 14.30 11.72 -4.51
N THR A 324 14.08 12.90 -5.10
CA THR A 324 13.42 14.01 -4.39
C THR A 324 11.93 13.99 -4.65
N ALA A 325 11.12 13.89 -3.58
CA ALA A 325 9.68 14.07 -3.63
C ALA A 325 9.36 15.57 -3.68
N PRO A 326 8.75 16.10 -4.76
CA PRO A 326 8.52 17.53 -4.91
C PRO A 326 7.49 18.04 -3.89
N PRO A 327 7.71 19.21 -3.27
CA PRO A 327 6.74 19.82 -2.40
C PRO A 327 5.52 20.31 -3.19
N LEU A 328 4.34 20.37 -2.55
CA LEU A 328 3.07 20.65 -3.23
C LEU A 328 3.04 22.03 -3.91
N ARG A 329 3.72 23.02 -3.33
CA ARG A 329 3.88 24.36 -3.92
C ARG A 329 4.55 24.38 -5.29
N THR A 330 5.36 23.36 -5.63
CA THR A 330 6.03 23.22 -6.95
C THR A 330 5.22 22.38 -7.95
N ARG A 331 4.06 21.85 -7.50
CA ARG A 331 3.14 21.05 -8.32
C ARG A 331 1.68 21.47 -8.09
N ARG A 332 1.44 22.79 -8.09
CA ARG A 332 0.10 23.35 -7.84
C ARG A 332 -0.98 22.82 -8.78
N GLU A 333 -0.60 22.45 -10.00
CA GLU A 333 -1.48 21.80 -10.98
C GLU A 333 -2.06 20.45 -10.50
N ASP A 334 -1.45 19.81 -9.49
CA ASP A 334 -1.96 18.59 -8.89
C ASP A 334 -3.02 18.84 -7.79
N VAL A 335 -3.12 20.08 -7.26
CA VAL A 335 -4.05 20.42 -6.16
C VAL A 335 -5.50 20.10 -6.52
N PRO A 336 -6.04 20.49 -7.69
CA PRO A 336 -7.41 20.15 -8.04
C PRO A 336 -7.68 18.64 -8.07
N LEU A 337 -6.75 17.85 -8.58
CA LEU A 337 -6.87 16.39 -8.64
C LEU A 337 -6.85 15.76 -7.25
N LEU A 338 -5.99 16.26 -6.35
CA LEU A 338 -5.90 15.82 -4.97
C LEU A 338 -7.18 16.17 -4.20
N VAL A 339 -7.70 17.39 -4.35
CA VAL A 339 -8.95 17.84 -3.73
C VAL A 339 -10.12 16.98 -4.17
N ASP A 340 -10.23 16.74 -5.49
CA ASP A 340 -11.29 15.92 -6.07
C ASP A 340 -11.24 14.49 -5.53
N HIS A 341 -10.04 13.89 -5.46
CA HIS A 341 -9.83 12.57 -4.90
C HIS A 341 -10.23 12.51 -3.41
N PHE A 342 -9.71 13.41 -2.58
CA PHE A 342 -9.98 13.40 -1.14
C PHE A 342 -11.46 13.66 -0.83
N LEU A 343 -12.12 14.57 -1.53
CA LEU A 343 -13.56 14.76 -1.41
C LEU A 343 -14.32 13.48 -1.74
N GLY A 344 -13.93 12.78 -2.82
CA GLY A 344 -14.53 11.49 -3.16
C GLY A 344 -14.40 10.46 -2.04
N VAL A 345 -13.22 10.34 -1.43
CA VAL A 345 -12.93 9.43 -0.31
C VAL A 345 -13.75 9.81 0.93
N TYR A 346 -13.67 11.07 1.35
CA TYR A 346 -14.28 11.50 2.61
C TYR A 346 -15.80 11.66 2.53
N CYS A 347 -16.36 12.07 1.39
CA CYS A 347 -17.81 12.07 1.19
C CYS A 347 -18.37 10.63 1.25
N THR A 348 -17.72 9.66 0.60
CA THR A 348 -18.12 8.25 0.65
C THR A 348 -18.03 7.70 2.07
N LYS A 349 -16.93 7.97 2.79
CA LYS A 349 -16.72 7.54 4.18
C LYS A 349 -17.80 8.08 5.14
N ASN A 350 -18.28 9.29 4.88
CA ASN A 350 -19.31 9.96 5.69
C ASN A 350 -20.75 9.72 5.18
N GLY A 351 -20.94 8.84 4.18
CA GLY A 351 -22.27 8.54 3.62
C GLY A 351 -22.95 9.73 2.94
N ARG A 352 -22.17 10.69 2.42
CA ARG A 352 -22.66 11.92 1.79
C ARG A 352 -22.52 11.88 0.27
N ALA A 353 -23.36 12.65 -0.41
CA ALA A 353 -23.15 12.99 -1.81
C ALA A 353 -21.83 13.77 -1.97
N ARG A 354 -21.22 13.68 -3.15
CA ARG A 354 -19.98 14.39 -3.47
C ARG A 354 -20.19 15.89 -3.42
N LEU A 355 -19.34 16.59 -2.69
CA LEU A 355 -19.38 18.04 -2.56
C LEU A 355 -18.77 18.71 -3.78
N GLY A 356 -19.38 19.81 -4.23
CA GLY A 356 -18.78 20.71 -5.21
C GLY A 356 -17.70 21.61 -4.59
N VAL A 357 -16.75 22.08 -5.41
CA VAL A 357 -15.74 23.07 -5.00
C VAL A 357 -15.90 24.30 -5.91
N PRO A 358 -16.46 25.42 -5.42
CA PRO A 358 -16.60 26.65 -6.18
C PRO A 358 -15.24 27.20 -6.63
N PRO A 359 -15.17 27.94 -7.74
CA PRO A 359 -13.93 28.51 -8.27
C PRO A 359 -13.18 29.40 -7.25
N GLU A 360 -13.90 30.14 -6.42
CA GLU A 360 -13.32 30.99 -5.37
C GLU A 360 -12.59 30.18 -4.29
N VAL A 361 -13.16 29.04 -3.88
CA VAL A 361 -12.53 28.09 -2.93
C VAL A 361 -11.32 27.45 -3.58
N MET A 362 -11.45 27.00 -4.83
CA MET A 362 -10.31 26.39 -5.55
C MET A 362 -9.15 27.37 -5.74
N SER A 363 -9.45 28.65 -6.00
CA SER A 363 -8.40 29.66 -6.08
C SER A 363 -7.59 29.76 -4.78
N LYS A 364 -8.27 29.81 -3.63
CA LYS A 364 -7.59 29.84 -2.32
C LYS A 364 -6.74 28.61 -2.05
N LEU A 365 -7.23 27.44 -2.43
CA LEU A 365 -6.48 26.17 -2.33
C LEU A 365 -5.24 26.14 -3.24
N LEU A 366 -5.30 26.79 -4.41
CA LEU A 366 -4.17 26.92 -5.33
C LEU A 366 -3.14 27.95 -4.86
N ASP A 367 -3.59 29.02 -4.20
CA ASP A 367 -2.74 30.13 -3.77
C ASP A 367 -1.94 29.83 -2.49
N TYR A 368 -2.46 28.93 -1.66
CA TYR A 368 -1.81 28.53 -0.41
C TYR A 368 -0.51 27.75 -0.62
N ALA A 369 0.48 27.98 0.21
CA ALA A 369 1.83 27.43 0.04
C ALA A 369 1.97 25.96 0.50
N TRP A 370 1.02 25.44 1.27
CA TRP A 370 0.98 24.06 1.78
C TRP A 370 2.26 23.65 2.52
N PRO A 371 2.64 24.26 3.63
CA PRO A 371 3.83 23.87 4.39
C PRO A 371 3.80 22.42 4.85
N GLY A 372 2.62 21.86 5.15
CA GLY A 372 2.41 20.43 5.44
C GLY A 372 2.12 19.58 4.21
N ASN A 373 2.28 20.12 3.00
CA ASN A 373 2.14 19.45 1.72
C ASN A 373 0.79 18.72 1.54
N VAL A 374 0.82 17.50 0.99
CA VAL A 374 -0.41 16.72 0.71
C VAL A 374 -1.12 16.31 1.99
N ARG A 375 -0.39 16.07 3.08
CA ARG A 375 -1.01 15.71 4.37
C ARG A 375 -1.86 16.85 4.93
N GLU A 376 -1.39 18.10 4.81
CA GLU A 376 -2.15 19.27 5.22
C GLU A 376 -3.37 19.48 4.32
N LEU A 377 -3.21 19.37 3.01
CA LEU A 377 -4.32 19.44 2.06
C LEU A 377 -5.38 18.37 2.35
N GLU A 378 -4.97 17.13 2.60
CA GLU A 378 -5.86 16.02 2.97
C GLU A 378 -6.69 16.37 4.21
N ASN A 379 -6.04 16.87 5.28
CA ASN A 379 -6.71 17.26 6.51
C ASN A 379 -7.71 18.43 6.31
N VAL A 380 -7.34 19.41 5.47
CA VAL A 380 -8.22 20.54 5.15
C VAL A 380 -9.46 20.08 4.40
N VAL A 381 -9.28 19.19 3.41
CA VAL A 381 -10.39 18.62 2.64
C VAL A 381 -11.26 17.68 3.48
N GLU A 382 -10.67 16.87 4.36
CA GLU A 382 -11.42 16.03 5.31
C GLU A 382 -12.29 16.91 6.22
N ARG A 383 -11.70 17.97 6.81
CA ARG A 383 -12.44 18.94 7.62
C ARG A 383 -13.60 19.57 6.86
N ALA A 384 -13.35 20.05 5.64
CA ALA A 384 -14.38 20.63 4.79
C ALA A 384 -15.50 19.64 4.50
N ALA A 385 -15.17 18.37 4.18
CA ALA A 385 -16.15 17.31 3.94
C ALA A 385 -17.04 17.01 5.15
N VAL A 386 -16.53 17.20 6.38
CA VAL A 386 -17.27 16.98 7.64
C VAL A 386 -18.11 18.20 8.02
N LEU A 387 -17.56 19.40 7.93
CA LEU A 387 -18.17 20.63 8.45
C LEU A 387 -19.17 21.28 7.47
N CYS A 388 -18.97 21.09 6.17
CA CYS A 388 -19.84 21.64 5.14
C CYS A 388 -21.30 21.19 5.34
N ARG A 389 -22.25 22.14 5.37
CA ARG A 389 -23.68 21.86 5.56
C ARG A 389 -24.47 21.80 4.25
N GLY A 390 -23.91 22.33 3.16
CA GLY A 390 -24.52 22.37 1.83
C GLY A 390 -23.98 21.27 0.90
N ASP A 391 -24.22 21.47 -0.40
CA ASP A 391 -23.76 20.59 -1.48
C ASP A 391 -22.40 21.04 -2.06
N SER A 392 -21.85 22.16 -1.58
CA SER A 392 -20.57 22.72 -2.02
C SER A 392 -19.78 23.31 -0.86
N VAL A 393 -18.45 23.15 -0.90
CA VAL A 393 -17.51 23.68 0.11
C VAL A 393 -17.50 25.21 0.03
N GLY A 394 -17.70 25.89 1.17
CA GLY A 394 -17.59 27.36 1.28
C GLY A 394 -16.25 27.79 1.85
N LEU A 395 -15.90 29.08 1.72
CA LEU A 395 -14.69 29.64 2.33
C LEU A 395 -14.68 29.49 3.87
N GLY A 396 -15.84 29.52 4.52
CA GLY A 396 -15.98 29.30 5.95
C GLY A 396 -15.72 27.86 6.43
N ASP A 397 -15.71 26.88 5.51
CA ASP A 397 -15.38 25.49 5.82
C ASP A 397 -13.86 25.25 5.81
N LEU A 398 -13.08 26.19 5.25
CA LEU A 398 -11.62 26.16 5.22
C LEU A 398 -11.03 26.73 6.53
N PRO A 399 -9.84 26.30 6.94
CA PRO A 399 -9.07 26.99 7.96
C PRO A 399 -8.78 28.45 7.54
N GLU A 400 -8.77 29.39 8.51
CA GLU A 400 -8.55 30.81 8.28
C GLU A 400 -7.27 31.10 7.47
N ALA A 401 -6.17 30.42 7.79
CA ALA A 401 -4.90 30.55 7.06
C ALA A 401 -5.02 30.20 5.57
N VAL A 402 -5.91 29.29 5.19
CA VAL A 402 -6.15 28.89 3.79
C VAL A 402 -7.17 29.83 3.14
N ALA A 403 -8.23 30.21 3.87
CA ALA A 403 -9.27 31.11 3.39
C ALA A 403 -8.74 32.53 3.12
N GLU A 404 -7.77 33.00 3.93
CA GLU A 404 -7.13 34.29 3.82
C GLU A 404 -5.87 34.28 2.94
N ALA A 405 -5.48 33.09 2.38
CA ALA A 405 -4.31 33.02 1.53
C ALA A 405 -4.42 34.02 0.38
N GLU A 406 -3.46 34.93 0.30
CA GLU A 406 -3.29 35.79 -0.85
C GLU A 406 -2.49 35.05 -1.92
N ALA A 407 -2.80 35.33 -3.18
CA ALA A 407 -2.03 34.79 -4.29
C ALA A 407 -0.56 35.24 -4.13
N THR A 408 0.25 34.37 -3.56
CA THR A 408 1.71 34.52 -3.67
C THR A 408 2.01 34.32 -5.16
N ALA A 409 2.19 35.41 -5.88
CA ALA A 409 2.72 35.31 -7.24
C ALA A 409 3.96 34.42 -7.18
N PRO A 410 4.10 33.39 -8.03
CA PRO A 410 5.18 32.40 -7.95
C PRO A 410 6.59 32.99 -7.97
N ASP A 411 6.70 34.28 -8.19
CA ASP A 411 7.94 35.05 -8.35
C ASP A 411 7.91 36.39 -7.61
N SER A 412 7.29 36.49 -6.44
CA SER A 412 7.31 37.73 -5.64
C SER A 412 8.41 37.70 -4.58
N LEU A 413 9.25 38.71 -4.58
CA LEU A 413 10.20 38.98 -3.50
C LEU A 413 9.51 39.82 -2.42
N VAL A 414 9.25 39.22 -1.24
CA VAL A 414 8.74 39.96 -0.09
C VAL A 414 9.89 40.66 0.59
N VAL A 415 9.80 42.01 0.71
CA VAL A 415 10.80 42.86 1.34
C VAL A 415 10.15 43.60 2.52
N ALA A 416 10.78 43.55 3.69
CA ALA A 416 10.31 44.31 4.84
C ALA A 416 10.49 45.81 4.60
N ILE A 417 9.48 46.61 5.01
CA ILE A 417 9.58 48.08 4.94
C ILE A 417 10.76 48.54 5.81
N GLY A 418 11.67 49.35 5.22
CA GLY A 418 12.89 49.79 5.88
C GLY A 418 14.15 49.00 5.53
N THR A 419 14.05 47.95 4.70
CA THR A 419 15.23 47.26 4.15
C THR A 419 16.03 48.19 3.23
N PRO A 420 17.36 48.31 3.39
CA PRO A 420 18.19 49.12 2.52
C PRO A 420 18.03 48.76 1.07
N LEU A 421 17.93 49.72 0.15
CA LEU A 421 17.70 49.51 -1.26
C LEU A 421 18.81 48.63 -1.91
N ALA A 422 20.06 48.74 -1.48
CA ALA A 422 21.14 47.91 -1.95
C ALA A 422 20.96 46.42 -1.65
N GLU A 423 20.38 46.10 -0.50
CA GLU A 423 20.07 44.75 -0.08
C GLU A 423 18.89 44.18 -0.90
N VAL A 424 17.86 44.98 -1.14
CA VAL A 424 16.72 44.64 -2.00
C VAL A 424 17.20 44.35 -3.43
N GLU A 425 18.03 45.18 -3.96
CA GLU A 425 18.61 45.03 -5.32
C GLU A 425 19.43 43.75 -5.43
N GLN A 426 20.28 43.44 -4.45
CA GLN A 426 21.05 42.20 -4.42
C GLN A 426 20.16 40.95 -4.34
N ARG A 427 19.17 40.95 -3.49
CA ARG A 427 18.21 39.84 -3.36
C ARG A 427 17.43 39.64 -4.66
N LEU A 428 16.95 40.71 -5.28
CA LEU A 428 16.21 40.66 -6.52
C LEU A 428 17.07 40.11 -7.67
N ILE A 429 18.32 40.56 -7.80
CA ILE A 429 19.26 40.02 -8.80
C ILE A 429 19.52 38.53 -8.55
N LYS A 430 19.74 38.11 -7.29
CA LYS A 430 20.05 36.73 -6.95
C LYS A 430 18.86 35.80 -7.21
N GLU A 431 17.64 36.21 -6.87
CA GLU A 431 16.44 35.40 -7.12
C GLU A 431 16.10 35.35 -8.62
N THR A 432 16.26 36.45 -9.37
CA THR A 432 16.08 36.47 -10.83
C THR A 432 17.09 35.58 -11.53
N LEU A 433 18.33 35.54 -11.06
CA LEU A 433 19.36 34.62 -11.62
C LEU A 433 19.01 33.16 -11.34
N LYS A 434 18.46 32.84 -10.19
CA LYS A 434 17.94 31.47 -9.92
C LYS A 434 16.78 31.12 -10.86
N HIS A 435 15.84 32.05 -11.05
CA HIS A 435 14.70 31.88 -11.94
C HIS A 435 15.14 31.66 -13.41
N THR A 436 16.20 32.34 -13.85
CA THR A 436 16.75 32.19 -15.20
C THR A 436 17.82 31.10 -15.31
N SER A 437 17.95 30.20 -14.32
CA SER A 437 18.92 29.09 -14.28
C SER A 437 20.37 29.57 -14.51
N GLY A 438 20.68 30.79 -14.02
CA GLY A 438 22.01 31.37 -14.13
C GLY A 438 22.29 32.19 -15.42
N ASP A 439 21.31 32.29 -16.32
CA ASP A 439 21.45 33.12 -17.54
C ASP A 439 21.40 34.60 -17.16
N LYS A 440 22.59 35.23 -17.13
CA LYS A 440 22.79 36.65 -16.75
C LYS A 440 22.22 37.61 -17.78
N THR A 441 22.16 37.20 -19.05
CA THR A 441 21.62 38.02 -20.14
C THR A 441 20.11 38.11 -20.04
N LEU A 442 19.45 36.95 -19.85
CA LEU A 442 18.02 36.90 -19.67
C LEU A 442 17.60 37.57 -18.36
N ALA A 443 18.34 37.37 -17.25
CA ALA A 443 18.09 38.02 -15.97
C ALA A 443 18.21 39.57 -16.09
N ALA A 444 19.22 40.08 -16.82
CA ALA A 444 19.37 41.50 -17.06
C ALA A 444 18.20 42.09 -17.85
N GLN A 445 17.71 41.36 -18.86
CA GLN A 445 16.56 41.76 -19.64
C GLN A 445 15.27 41.81 -18.82
N LEU A 446 15.04 40.81 -17.96
CA LEU A 446 13.87 40.79 -17.02
C LEU A 446 13.91 41.92 -15.99
N LEU A 447 15.11 42.26 -15.51
CA LEU A 447 15.30 43.33 -14.51
C LEU A 447 15.39 44.74 -15.12
N GLY A 448 15.40 44.86 -16.46
CA GLY A 448 15.55 46.15 -17.14
C GLY A 448 16.92 46.82 -16.95
N ILE A 449 17.96 46.04 -16.63
CA ILE A 449 19.33 46.51 -16.41
C ILE A 449 20.32 45.90 -17.41
N SER A 450 21.56 46.42 -17.45
CA SER A 450 22.58 45.82 -18.30
C SER A 450 23.20 44.56 -17.68
N ALA A 451 23.58 43.57 -18.48
CA ALA A 451 24.30 42.39 -17.99
C ALA A 451 25.58 42.76 -17.22
N ARG A 452 26.27 43.88 -17.65
CA ARG A 452 27.43 44.44 -16.96
C ARG A 452 27.10 44.88 -15.53
N THR A 453 25.89 45.38 -15.29
CA THR A 453 25.40 45.77 -13.95
C THR A 453 25.27 44.54 -13.03
N ILE A 454 24.76 43.42 -13.57
CA ILE A 454 24.68 42.17 -12.83
C ILE A 454 26.07 41.67 -12.44
N TYR A 455 27.01 41.63 -13.36
CA TYR A 455 28.40 41.22 -13.07
C TYR A 455 29.00 42.07 -11.94
N ARG A 456 28.92 43.43 -12.06
CA ARG A 456 29.43 44.34 -11.04
C ARG A 456 28.82 44.08 -9.66
N LYS A 457 27.50 43.87 -9.57
CA LYS A 457 26.79 43.66 -8.32
C LYS A 457 27.10 42.30 -7.67
N LEU A 458 27.38 41.27 -8.47
CA LEU A 458 27.85 39.99 -7.97
C LEU A 458 29.28 40.08 -7.42
N ASP A 459 30.15 40.83 -8.07
CA ASP A 459 31.53 41.06 -7.60
C ASP A 459 31.59 41.93 -6.35
N GLU A 460 30.68 42.91 -6.20
CA GLU A 460 30.51 43.72 -4.98
C GLU A 460 30.00 42.86 -3.78
N ALA A 461 29.20 41.83 -4.04
CA ALA A 461 28.68 40.91 -3.01
C ALA A 461 29.69 39.82 -2.61
N ALA A 462 30.72 39.58 -3.37
CA ALA A 462 31.77 38.58 -3.11
C ALA A 462 32.99 39.18 -2.34
N ARG A 463 33.00 40.48 -2.13
CA ARG A 463 33.98 41.21 -1.31
C ARG A 463 33.42 41.52 0.09
#